data_0a25e413ce1e7ed357165090635c2bf8
#
_entry.id   0a25e413ce1e7ed357165090635c2bf8
#
_cell.length_a   1.000
_cell.length_b   1.000
_cell.length_c   1.000
_cell.angle_alpha   90.00
_cell.angle_beta   90.00
_cell.angle_gamma   90.00
#
_symmetry.space_group_name_H-M   'P 1'
#
loop_
_entity.id
_entity.type
_entity.pdbx_description
1 polymer ?
#
loop_
_entity_poly.entity_id
_entity_poly.type
_entity_poly.pdbx_seq_one_letter_code
_entity_poly.pdbx_strand_id
1 'polypeptide(L)'
;MISTVTLLGLMGDPVPGNPEFRYVDLESRDAFDEAPYFSKIPVAYWDRSVSNYLLRIPKGHYAVIFGRVETDPEVGLYVLVEQIRHFQSNLKVHQIKED
;
A
#
# COMPACT_ATOMS: atom_id res chain seq x y z
N MET A 1 -16.87 -14.98 7.00
CA MET A 1 -15.54 -15.40 6.53
C MET A 1 -14.46 -14.49 7.10
N ILE A 2 -13.35 -15.07 7.44
CA ILE A 2 -12.24 -14.31 8.01
C ILE A 2 -11.08 -14.35 7.03
N SER A 3 -10.51 -13.19 6.76
CA SER A 3 -9.30 -13.13 5.94
C SER A 3 -8.30 -12.25 6.65
N THR A 4 -7.03 -12.54 6.41
CA THR A 4 -5.94 -11.77 6.98
C THR A 4 -4.96 -11.49 5.86
N VAL A 5 -4.60 -10.21 5.72
CA VAL A 5 -3.70 -9.78 4.68
C VAL A 5 -2.60 -8.94 5.31
N THR A 6 -1.38 -9.19 4.88
CA THR A 6 -0.24 -8.35 5.24
C THR A 6 0.40 -7.87 3.95
N LEU A 7 0.53 -6.57 3.81
CA LEU A 7 1.16 -5.97 2.65
C LEU A 7 2.37 -5.17 3.10
N LEU A 8 3.44 -5.26 2.31
CA LEU A 8 4.58 -4.37 2.46
C LEU A 8 4.85 -3.78 1.10
N GLY A 9 4.72 -2.49 0.98
CA GLY A 9 4.90 -1.83 -0.31
C GLY A 9 5.08 -0.35 -0.15
N LEU A 10 5.06 0.34 -1.28
CA LEU A 10 5.22 1.78 -1.30
C LEU A 10 3.84 2.43 -1.43
N MET A 11 3.62 3.46 -0.62
CA MET A 11 2.38 4.23 -0.74
C MET A 11 2.37 4.94 -2.07
N GLY A 12 1.29 4.80 -2.78
CA GLY A 12 1.13 5.39 -4.09
C GLY A 12 0.08 6.48 -4.12
N ASP A 13 -0.51 6.66 -5.28
CA ASP A 13 -1.48 7.72 -5.51
C ASP A 13 -2.87 7.33 -5.01
N PRO A 14 -3.73 8.30 -4.78
CA PRO A 14 -5.14 8.00 -4.54
C PRO A 14 -5.75 7.32 -5.76
N VAL A 15 -6.78 6.51 -5.52
CA VAL A 15 -7.48 5.85 -6.60
C VAL A 15 -8.34 6.89 -7.32
N PRO A 16 -8.24 7.00 -8.64
CA PRO A 16 -9.02 8.01 -9.36
C PRO A 16 -10.52 7.81 -9.14
N GLY A 17 -11.21 8.90 -8.83
CA GLY A 17 -12.63 8.87 -8.58
C GLY A 17 -13.02 8.41 -7.18
N ASN A 18 -12.09 7.88 -6.41
CA ASN A 18 -12.36 7.37 -5.07
C ASN A 18 -11.20 7.72 -4.17
N PRO A 19 -11.06 9.00 -3.82
CA PRO A 19 -9.85 9.48 -3.14
C PRO A 19 -9.67 8.96 -1.72
N GLU A 20 -10.67 8.34 -1.14
CA GLU A 20 -10.51 7.72 0.16
C GLU A 20 -9.74 6.41 0.07
N PHE A 21 -9.51 5.92 -1.15
CA PHE A 21 -8.69 4.75 -1.40
C PHE A 21 -7.33 5.20 -1.92
N ARG A 22 -6.30 4.48 -1.54
CA ARG A 22 -4.98 4.72 -2.09
C ARG A 22 -4.42 3.41 -2.63
N TYR A 23 -3.52 3.54 -3.59
CA TYR A 23 -2.80 2.37 -4.07
C TYR A 23 -1.59 2.11 -3.21
N VAL A 24 -1.29 0.84 -2.98
CA VAL A 24 -0.01 0.41 -2.46
C VAL A 24 0.68 -0.32 -3.59
N ASP A 25 1.88 0.09 -3.91
CA ASP A 25 2.64 -0.49 -5.01
C ASP A 25 3.50 -1.62 -4.45
N LEU A 26 3.24 -2.82 -4.94
CA LEU A 26 3.98 -4.00 -4.53
C LEU A 26 4.89 -4.40 -5.67
N GLU A 27 6.15 -4.56 -5.35
CA GLU A 27 7.09 -5.05 -6.34
C GLU A 27 7.04 -6.57 -6.34
N SER A 28 6.91 -7.14 -7.52
CA SER A 28 6.87 -8.59 -7.67
C SER A 28 7.89 -9.01 -8.71
N ARG A 29 8.36 -10.23 -8.58
CA ARG A 29 9.32 -10.75 -9.52
C ARG A 29 9.05 -12.24 -9.72
N ASP A 30 8.80 -12.60 -10.96
CA ASP A 30 8.60 -13.98 -11.30
C ASP A 30 9.93 -14.70 -11.15
N ALA A 31 9.89 -15.98 -10.80
CA ALA A 31 11.08 -16.76 -10.68
C ALA A 31 11.84 -16.86 -12.00
N PHE A 32 11.10 -16.76 -13.09
CA PHE A 32 11.72 -16.87 -14.42
C PHE A 32 11.91 -15.53 -15.10
N ASP A 33 11.48 -14.46 -14.46
CA ASP A 33 11.64 -13.13 -15.01
C ASP A 33 12.76 -12.44 -14.32
N GLU A 34 13.51 -11.66 -15.06
CA GLU A 34 14.57 -10.89 -14.46
C GLU A 34 14.13 -9.49 -14.10
N ALA A 35 13.10 -9.02 -14.75
CA ALA A 35 12.63 -7.66 -14.50
C ALA A 35 11.51 -7.67 -13.48
N PRO A 36 11.56 -6.78 -12.48
CA PRO A 36 10.46 -6.69 -11.53
C PRO A 36 9.26 -6.02 -12.17
N TYR A 37 8.09 -6.29 -11.63
CA TYR A 37 6.91 -5.56 -12.02
C TYR A 37 6.17 -5.16 -10.76
N PHE A 38 5.29 -4.17 -10.90
CA PHE A 38 4.58 -3.62 -9.76
C PHE A 38 3.10 -3.89 -9.90
N SER A 39 2.51 -4.29 -8.79
CA SER A 39 1.05 -4.42 -8.70
C SER A 39 0.53 -3.30 -7.82
N LYS A 40 -0.56 -2.70 -8.24
CA LYS A 40 -1.19 -1.62 -7.47
C LYS A 40 -2.40 -2.20 -6.76
N ILE A 41 -2.35 -2.20 -5.44
CA ILE A 41 -3.41 -2.77 -4.62
C ILE A 41 -4.16 -1.63 -3.96
N PRO A 42 -5.46 -1.48 -4.20
CA PRO A 42 -6.21 -0.43 -3.50
C PRO A 42 -6.38 -0.78 -2.04
N VAL A 43 -6.20 0.20 -1.20
CA VAL A 43 -6.39 0.03 0.24
C VAL A 43 -7.22 1.19 0.75
N ALA A 44 -7.97 0.97 1.80
CA ALA A 44 -8.75 2.01 2.46
C ALA A 44 -8.66 1.82 3.95
N TYR A 45 -8.61 2.93 4.67
CA TYR A 45 -8.56 2.87 6.13
C TYR A 45 -9.97 2.62 6.66
N TRP A 46 -10.05 2.00 7.81
CA TRP A 46 -11.36 1.74 8.41
C TRP A 46 -12.09 3.04 8.69
N ASP A 47 -11.36 4.09 9.01
CA ASP A 47 -11.93 5.42 9.20
C ASP A 47 -11.86 6.16 7.88
N ARG A 48 -13.00 6.43 7.26
CA ARG A 48 -13.07 7.02 5.93
C ARG A 48 -13.10 8.53 5.96
N SER A 49 -12.75 9.17 7.07
CA SER A 49 -12.74 10.62 7.11
C SER A 49 -11.65 11.14 6.17
N VAL A 50 -11.83 12.40 5.72
CA VAL A 50 -10.90 12.98 4.76
C VAL A 50 -9.54 13.27 5.36
N SER A 51 -9.43 13.18 6.67
CA SER A 51 -8.16 13.44 7.33
C SER A 51 -7.61 12.20 8.01
N ASN A 52 -8.01 11.02 7.57
CA ASN A 52 -7.56 9.82 8.23
C ASN A 52 -6.07 9.59 7.98
N TYR A 53 -5.51 8.71 8.79
CA TYR A 53 -4.08 8.49 8.81
C TYR A 53 -3.53 8.04 7.45
N LEU A 54 -4.28 7.15 6.79
CA LEU A 54 -3.81 6.60 5.53
C LEU A 54 -3.61 7.68 4.48
N LEU A 55 -4.50 8.66 4.45
CA LEU A 55 -4.45 9.69 3.41
C LEU A 55 -3.35 10.71 3.65
N ARG A 56 -2.79 10.72 4.86
CA ARG A 56 -1.73 11.67 5.18
C ARG A 56 -0.33 11.09 5.01
N ILE A 57 -0.22 9.81 4.71
CA ILE A 57 1.09 9.21 4.52
C ILE A 57 1.66 9.69 3.19
N PRO A 58 2.87 10.22 3.18
CA PRO A 58 3.46 10.71 1.93
C PRO A 58 3.66 9.58 0.92
N LYS A 59 3.45 9.93 -0.35
CA LYS A 59 3.73 9.01 -1.43
C LYS A 59 5.21 8.63 -1.40
N GLY A 60 5.49 7.37 -1.64
CA GLY A 60 6.86 6.88 -1.66
C GLY A 60 7.34 6.33 -0.33
N HIS A 61 6.58 6.53 0.75
CA HIS A 61 6.94 5.90 2.00
C HIS A 61 6.65 4.41 1.90
N TYR A 62 7.46 3.60 2.54
CA TYR A 62 7.12 2.21 2.73
C TYR A 62 6.03 2.11 3.77
N ALA A 63 5.15 1.16 3.58
CA ALA A 63 4.07 0.92 4.53
C ALA A 63 3.92 -0.57 4.75
N VAL A 64 3.72 -0.94 6.01
CA VAL A 64 3.35 -2.30 6.39
C VAL A 64 1.91 -2.22 6.82
N ILE A 65 1.06 -2.97 6.14
CA ILE A 65 -0.37 -2.90 6.33
C ILE A 65 -0.90 -4.25 6.76
N PHE A 66 -1.70 -4.24 7.80
CA PHE A 66 -2.41 -5.43 8.27
C PHE A 66 -3.89 -5.16 8.11
N GLY A 67 -4.59 -6.06 7.46
CA GLY A 67 -6.00 -5.86 7.25
C GLY A 67 -6.66 -7.09 6.68
N ARG A 68 -7.77 -6.87 5.98
CA ARG A 68 -8.52 -7.95 5.38
C ARG A 68 -9.05 -7.52 4.04
N VAL A 69 -9.41 -8.51 3.22
CA VAL A 69 -9.93 -8.26 1.89
C VAL A 69 -11.40 -7.93 1.99
N GLU A 70 -11.80 -6.88 1.28
CA GLU A 70 -13.19 -6.46 1.16
C GLU A 70 -13.46 -6.11 -0.29
N THR A 71 -14.72 -5.83 -0.60
CA THR A 71 -15.06 -5.38 -1.95
C THR A 71 -15.83 -4.07 -1.88
N ASP A 72 -15.64 -3.27 -2.92
CA ASP A 72 -16.33 -2.00 -3.09
C ASP A 72 -16.98 -2.02 -4.47
N PRO A 73 -18.19 -1.49 -4.62
CA PRO A 73 -18.86 -1.56 -5.92
C PRO A 73 -18.11 -0.88 -7.05
N GLU A 74 -17.31 0.14 -6.76
CA GLU A 74 -16.61 0.86 -7.80
C GLU A 74 -15.15 0.47 -7.91
N VAL A 75 -14.51 0.22 -6.77
CA VAL A 75 -13.08 -0.06 -6.76
C VAL A 75 -12.80 -1.55 -6.95
N GLY A 76 -13.72 -2.39 -6.54
CA GLY A 76 -13.51 -3.83 -6.59
C GLY A 76 -12.86 -4.33 -5.32
N LEU A 77 -12.02 -5.33 -5.46
CA LEU A 77 -11.32 -5.87 -4.30
C LEU A 77 -10.33 -4.86 -3.76
N TYR A 78 -10.30 -4.72 -2.47
CA TYR A 78 -9.34 -3.83 -1.82
C TYR A 78 -9.01 -4.40 -0.45
N VAL A 79 -8.00 -3.84 0.20
CA VAL A 79 -7.63 -4.24 1.55
C VAL A 79 -8.12 -3.17 2.51
N LEU A 80 -8.95 -3.57 3.45
CA LEU A 80 -9.39 -2.70 4.53
C LEU A 80 -8.29 -2.69 5.57
N VAL A 81 -7.68 -1.53 5.75
CA VAL A 81 -6.53 -1.38 6.62
C VAL A 81 -7.01 -1.31 8.06
N GLU A 82 -6.53 -2.20 8.89
CA GLU A 82 -6.84 -2.21 10.31
C GLU A 82 -5.69 -1.68 11.13
N GLN A 83 -4.47 -1.93 10.68
CA GLN A 83 -3.28 -1.37 11.29
C GLN A 83 -2.31 -1.03 10.19
N ILE A 84 -1.57 0.06 10.37
CA ILE A 84 -0.60 0.48 9.38
C ILE A 84 0.55 1.16 10.08
N ARG A 85 1.76 0.88 9.62
CA ARG A 85 2.95 1.60 10.00
C ARG A 85 3.67 2.01 8.74
N HIS A 86 4.31 3.17 8.77
CA HIS A 86 5.01 3.63 7.59
C HIS A 86 6.32 4.25 7.99
N PHE A 87 7.23 4.31 7.04
CA PHE A 87 8.53 4.91 7.25
C PHE A 87 9.06 5.38 5.92
N GLN A 88 9.99 6.31 5.98
CA GLN A 88 10.56 6.86 4.77
C GLN A 88 11.36 5.79 4.06
N SER A 89 11.37 5.90 2.74
CA SER A 89 12.10 4.94 1.95
C SER A 89 13.57 5.27 1.90
N ASN A 90 14.07 5.90 2.92
CA ASN A 90 15.46 6.26 2.94
C ASN A 90 16.35 5.11 3.36
N LEU A 91 15.78 3.93 3.40
CA LEU A 91 16.63 2.81 3.55
C LEU A 91 17.67 2.74 2.49
N LYS A 92 17.34 3.26 1.35
CA LYS A 92 18.31 3.30 0.32
C LYS A 92 19.48 4.17 0.68
N VAL A 93 19.32 4.96 1.67
CA VAL A 93 20.41 5.80 2.06
C VAL A 93 21.51 5.00 2.67
N HIS A 94 21.19 3.97 3.41
CA HIS A 94 22.29 3.29 3.98
C HIS A 94 22.91 2.35 3.03
N GLN A 95 22.37 2.21 1.90
CA GLN A 95 23.08 1.52 0.93
C GLN A 95 24.23 2.23 0.47
N ILE A 96 24.19 3.42 0.75
CA ILE A 96 25.20 4.16 0.45
C ILE A 96 26.36 3.89 1.19
N LYS A 97 26.16 3.28 1.90
CA LYS A 97 27.08 3.04 2.43
C LYS A 97 27.98 2.41 2.06
N GLU A 98 27.76 2.25 1.65
CA GLU A 98 28.40 1.85 1.25
C GLU A 98 29.22 2.10 0.89
N ASP A 99 29.24 2.30 1.06
CA ASP A 99 29.89 2.60 0.66
C ASP A 99 30.52 2.66 0.65
#